data_4904125c6b1a54047c305127df2da000
#
_entry.id   4904125c6b1a54047c305127df2da000
#
_cell.length_a   1.000
_cell.length_b   1.000
_cell.length_c   1.000
_cell.angle_alpha   90.00
_cell.angle_beta   90.00
_cell.angle_gamma   90.00
#
_symmetry.space_group_name_H-M   'P 1'
#
loop_
_entity.id
_entity.type
_entity.pdbx_description
1 polymer ?
#
loop_
_entity_poly.entity_id
_entity_poly.type
_entity_poly.pdbx_seq_one_letter_code
_entity_poly.pdbx_strand_id
1 'polypeptide(L)'
;MPPFDVVVVGAGPAGSAAAGLLARHGRRVLILEKDRFPRRKVCGDFLSASAADALEVLGLRDEVSAEAEHIRRGALAVAGGPEIPFRLPEAALSLSRERLDARLASWAQSQGAQARFGALVRGLERSPEGFHVRFSEGPNESRVETRRVVAAWGRWDAMDRERAQHDRQARGRRFLGWSREFAPDEDGAFAGRVGLYLFPGGYCGLSRVEGGGVHFAGMVEDSTRKRLAPGWDAVLAHARESNRPLDRALSRLTPSTDFKGAGPVYLAAKPPTEDGALMVGDAAGVLDPFTGQGLACALASGILAATTLERGFSGALAWDDVPRAYAAAWKDRFRQRFGWSAAFRHLVTRPRIARAAARWAGGRLVRSAIRRLGTGGDAARVNS
;
A
#
# COMPACT_ATOMS: atom_id res chain seq x y z
N MET A 1 9.31 -24.43 24.46
CA MET A 1 9.21 -23.91 23.06
C MET A 1 8.26 -22.73 23.05
N PRO A 2 8.56 -21.63 22.34
CA PRO A 2 7.65 -20.52 22.20
C PRO A 2 6.28 -20.98 21.69
N PRO A 3 5.16 -20.39 22.16
CA PRO A 3 3.82 -20.82 21.78
C PRO A 3 3.52 -20.59 20.29
N PHE A 4 4.24 -19.65 19.63
CA PHE A 4 4.10 -19.34 18.20
C PHE A 4 5.42 -19.47 17.47
N ASP A 5 5.35 -19.96 16.24
CA ASP A 5 6.50 -20.00 15.35
C ASP A 5 6.75 -18.62 14.76
N VAL A 6 5.66 -17.89 14.43
CA VAL A 6 5.73 -16.52 13.88
C VAL A 6 4.66 -15.64 14.50
N VAL A 7 5.05 -14.43 14.92
CA VAL A 7 4.13 -13.33 15.18
C VAL A 7 4.20 -12.35 14.03
N VAL A 8 3.04 -12.02 13.46
CA VAL A 8 2.86 -11.02 12.41
C VAL A 8 2.25 -9.77 13.03
N VAL A 9 2.95 -8.64 12.94
CA VAL A 9 2.49 -7.37 13.50
C VAL A 9 1.81 -6.54 12.43
N GLY A 10 0.48 -6.53 12.44
CA GLY A 10 -0.39 -5.86 11.48
C GLY A 10 -1.07 -6.82 10.51
N ALA A 11 -2.39 -6.66 10.34
CA ALA A 11 -3.25 -7.42 9.43
C ALA A 11 -3.63 -6.65 8.17
N GLY A 12 -2.74 -5.78 7.65
CA GLY A 12 -2.86 -5.22 6.32
C GLY A 12 -2.53 -6.26 5.24
N PRO A 13 -2.59 -5.90 3.93
CA PRO A 13 -2.39 -6.87 2.84
C PRO A 13 -1.09 -7.67 2.95
N ALA A 14 0.02 -7.02 3.35
CA ALA A 14 1.30 -7.70 3.51
C ALA A 14 1.31 -8.71 4.67
N GLY A 15 0.79 -8.30 5.83
CA GLY A 15 0.76 -9.15 7.02
C GLY A 15 -0.19 -10.33 6.87
N SER A 16 -1.39 -10.09 6.33
CA SER A 16 -2.35 -11.16 6.08
C SER A 16 -1.84 -12.18 5.04
N ALA A 17 -1.19 -11.71 3.97
CA ALA A 17 -0.56 -12.59 2.99
C ALA A 17 0.53 -13.47 3.62
N ALA A 18 1.42 -12.87 4.42
CA ALA A 18 2.47 -13.62 5.11
C ALA A 18 1.90 -14.63 6.11
N ALA A 19 0.95 -14.18 6.94
CA ALA A 19 0.36 -15.02 7.98
C ALA A 19 -0.41 -16.22 7.42
N GLY A 20 -1.25 -15.98 6.40
CA GLY A 20 -2.04 -17.04 5.79
C GLY A 20 -1.17 -18.09 5.10
N LEU A 21 -0.12 -17.68 4.38
CA LEU A 21 0.79 -18.64 3.74
C LEU A 21 1.55 -19.46 4.77
N LEU A 22 2.09 -18.86 5.81
CA LEU A 22 2.78 -19.57 6.87
C LEU A 22 1.84 -20.54 7.60
N ALA A 23 0.62 -20.13 7.91
CA ALA A 23 -0.37 -20.99 8.54
C ALA A 23 -0.78 -22.16 7.64
N ARG A 24 -0.94 -21.92 6.31
CA ARG A 24 -1.17 -22.97 5.31
C ARG A 24 -0.09 -24.05 5.30
N HIS A 25 1.16 -23.67 5.61
CA HIS A 25 2.28 -24.61 5.81
C HIS A 25 2.35 -25.23 7.22
N GLY A 26 1.30 -25.10 8.02
CA GLY A 26 1.20 -25.69 9.34
C GLY A 26 2.00 -24.96 10.44
N ARG A 27 2.42 -23.72 10.20
CA ARG A 27 3.11 -22.92 11.23
C ARG A 27 2.11 -22.31 12.20
N ARG A 28 2.45 -22.27 13.50
CA ARG A 28 1.65 -21.60 14.53
C ARG A 28 1.87 -20.10 14.41
N VAL A 29 0.91 -19.41 13.81
CA VAL A 29 0.99 -17.97 13.49
C VAL A 29 0.01 -17.19 14.35
N LEU A 30 0.47 -16.10 14.96
CA LEU A 30 -0.36 -15.10 15.62
C LEU A 30 -0.25 -13.76 14.90
N ILE A 31 -1.39 -13.21 14.49
CA ILE A 31 -1.52 -11.85 13.99
C ILE A 31 -1.92 -10.93 15.14
N LEU A 32 -1.19 -9.82 15.31
CA LEU A 32 -1.54 -8.74 16.23
C LEU A 32 -1.88 -7.49 15.41
N GLU A 33 -3.15 -7.09 15.41
CA GLU A 33 -3.63 -5.91 14.67
C GLU A 33 -4.29 -4.92 15.63
N LYS A 34 -3.86 -3.68 15.58
CA LYS A 34 -4.36 -2.61 16.46
C LYS A 34 -5.79 -2.18 16.18
N ASP A 35 -6.21 -2.28 14.92
CA ASP A 35 -7.55 -1.91 14.48
C ASP A 35 -8.49 -3.13 14.52
N ARG A 36 -9.81 -2.89 14.53
CA ARG A 36 -10.83 -3.89 14.27
C ARG A 36 -11.31 -3.75 12.84
N PHE A 37 -11.70 -4.85 12.21
CA PHE A 37 -12.29 -4.84 10.88
C PHE A 37 -13.83 -4.81 10.93
N PRO A 38 -14.48 -4.22 9.92
CA PRO A 38 -13.90 -3.53 8.77
C PRO A 38 -13.32 -2.16 9.16
N ARG A 39 -12.31 -1.67 8.41
CA ARG A 39 -11.68 -0.38 8.71
C ARG A 39 -11.25 0.38 7.45
N ARG A 40 -11.48 1.68 7.44
CA ARG A 40 -11.03 2.56 6.36
C ARG A 40 -9.54 2.90 6.49
N LYS A 41 -8.83 2.92 5.37
CA LYS A 41 -7.44 3.42 5.26
C LYS A 41 -7.35 4.49 4.18
N VAL A 42 -6.47 5.46 4.34
CA VAL A 42 -6.17 6.44 3.28
C VAL A 42 -5.46 5.70 2.14
N CYS A 43 -6.17 5.50 1.04
CA CYS A 43 -5.75 4.73 -0.13
C CYS A 43 -6.56 5.18 -1.35
N GLY A 44 -6.03 4.94 -2.55
CA GLY A 44 -6.78 5.07 -3.80
C GLY A 44 -7.47 3.77 -4.23
N ASP A 45 -7.39 2.71 -3.41
CA ASP A 45 -8.08 1.42 -3.55
C ASP A 45 -7.85 0.70 -4.90
N PHE A 46 -6.74 1.04 -5.56
CA PHE A 46 -6.36 0.54 -6.87
C PHE A 46 -5.41 -0.66 -6.74
N LEU A 47 -5.83 -1.80 -7.30
CA LEU A 47 -5.05 -3.02 -7.40
C LEU A 47 -4.56 -3.18 -8.85
N SER A 48 -3.28 -2.94 -9.07
CA SER A 48 -2.65 -3.18 -10.38
C SER A 48 -2.70 -4.67 -10.77
N ALA A 49 -2.43 -4.98 -12.03
CA ALA A 49 -2.31 -6.37 -12.50
C ALA A 49 -1.34 -7.19 -11.63
N SER A 50 -0.20 -6.62 -11.25
CA SER A 50 0.73 -7.30 -10.31
C SER A 50 0.14 -7.58 -8.92
N ALA A 51 -0.85 -6.81 -8.48
CA ALA A 51 -1.59 -7.13 -7.25
C ALA A 51 -2.53 -8.30 -7.47
N ALA A 52 -3.18 -8.37 -8.63
CA ALA A 52 -4.02 -9.51 -9.02
C ALA A 52 -3.19 -10.82 -9.13
N ASP A 53 -1.96 -10.74 -9.67
CA ASP A 53 -1.04 -11.88 -9.71
C ASP A 53 -0.64 -12.36 -8.30
N ALA A 54 -0.42 -11.42 -7.37
CA ALA A 54 -0.14 -11.77 -5.98
C ALA A 54 -1.36 -12.41 -5.30
N LEU A 55 -2.58 -11.95 -5.61
CA LEU A 55 -3.82 -12.59 -5.13
C LEU A 55 -4.01 -13.99 -5.71
N GLU A 56 -3.56 -14.25 -6.94
CA GLU A 56 -3.54 -15.59 -7.53
C GLU A 56 -2.72 -16.58 -6.70
N VAL A 57 -1.52 -16.18 -6.26
CA VAL A 57 -0.66 -17.00 -5.38
C VAL A 57 -1.38 -17.35 -4.07
N LEU A 58 -2.22 -16.43 -3.57
CA LEU A 58 -3.01 -16.67 -2.36
C LEU A 58 -4.26 -17.51 -2.62
N GLY A 59 -4.68 -17.70 -3.88
CA GLY A 59 -5.93 -18.33 -4.26
C GLY A 59 -7.15 -17.43 -4.08
N LEU A 60 -6.97 -16.10 -4.10
CA LEU A 60 -8.02 -15.11 -3.83
C LEU A 60 -8.40 -14.26 -5.04
N ARG A 61 -7.75 -14.49 -6.21
CA ARG A 61 -7.95 -13.65 -7.39
C ARG A 61 -9.40 -13.58 -7.84
N ASP A 62 -10.04 -14.74 -7.98
CA ASP A 62 -11.41 -14.82 -8.50
C ASP A 62 -12.42 -14.20 -7.54
N GLU A 63 -12.27 -14.45 -6.23
CA GLU A 63 -13.14 -13.87 -5.21
C GLU A 63 -13.05 -12.35 -5.16
N VAL A 64 -11.81 -11.81 -5.20
CA VAL A 64 -11.57 -10.37 -5.21
C VAL A 64 -12.03 -9.75 -6.52
N SER A 65 -11.81 -10.42 -7.65
CA SER A 65 -12.22 -9.95 -8.97
C SER A 65 -13.73 -9.90 -9.14
N ALA A 66 -14.46 -10.86 -8.56
CA ALA A 66 -15.92 -10.89 -8.61
C ALA A 66 -16.58 -9.73 -7.85
N GLU A 67 -15.92 -9.21 -6.83
CA GLU A 67 -16.43 -8.12 -5.99
C GLU A 67 -15.94 -6.74 -6.46
N ALA A 68 -14.76 -6.68 -7.09
CA ALA A 68 -14.10 -5.43 -7.45
C ALA A 68 -14.66 -4.80 -8.73
N GLU A 69 -14.53 -3.48 -8.84
CA GLU A 69 -14.69 -2.77 -10.10
C GLU A 69 -13.49 -3.04 -11.03
N HIS A 70 -13.74 -3.41 -12.28
CA HIS A 70 -12.70 -3.69 -13.27
C HIS A 70 -12.27 -2.43 -14.01
N ILE A 71 -11.02 -2.02 -13.84
CA ILE A 71 -10.46 -0.80 -14.42
C ILE A 71 -9.65 -1.12 -15.68
N ARG A 72 -10.09 -0.62 -16.84
CA ARG A 72 -9.43 -0.82 -18.14
C ARG A 72 -8.94 0.47 -18.78
N ARG A 73 -9.47 1.61 -18.32
CA ARG A 73 -9.21 2.94 -18.88
C ARG A 73 -8.71 3.86 -17.76
N GLY A 74 -7.95 4.85 -18.16
CA GLY A 74 -7.56 5.93 -17.27
C GLY A 74 -7.60 7.26 -18.00
N ALA A 75 -7.55 8.31 -17.22
CA ALA A 75 -7.36 9.67 -17.70
C ALA A 75 -6.39 10.41 -16.82
N LEU A 76 -5.49 11.18 -17.42
CA LEU A 76 -4.54 12.04 -16.73
C LEU A 76 -4.85 13.49 -17.09
N ALA A 77 -5.05 14.32 -16.08
CA ALA A 77 -5.14 15.77 -16.24
C ALA A 77 -4.05 16.47 -15.44
N VAL A 78 -3.27 17.31 -16.11
CA VAL A 78 -2.27 18.17 -15.47
C VAL A 78 -2.86 19.57 -15.29
N ALA A 79 -2.56 20.22 -14.18
CA ALA A 79 -3.01 21.58 -13.88
C ALA A 79 -2.92 22.52 -15.10
N GLY A 80 -4.03 23.18 -15.46
CA GLY A 80 -4.13 24.08 -16.62
C GLY A 80 -4.10 23.37 -17.98
N GLY A 81 -4.18 22.03 -18.03
CA GLY A 81 -4.22 21.23 -19.25
C GLY A 81 -5.54 20.47 -19.45
N PRO A 82 -5.72 19.86 -20.63
CA PRO A 82 -6.84 18.99 -20.89
C PRO A 82 -6.70 17.62 -20.20
N GLU A 83 -7.77 16.88 -20.17
CA GLU A 83 -7.77 15.47 -19.78
C GLU A 83 -7.22 14.62 -20.94
N ILE A 84 -6.26 13.78 -20.67
CA ILE A 84 -5.61 12.88 -21.64
C ILE A 84 -6.03 11.45 -21.32
N PRO A 85 -6.88 10.83 -22.13
CA PRO A 85 -7.30 9.46 -21.93
C PRO A 85 -6.17 8.47 -22.27
N PHE A 86 -6.12 7.36 -21.55
CA PHE A 86 -5.23 6.24 -21.84
C PHE A 86 -5.93 4.90 -21.53
N ARG A 87 -5.42 3.83 -22.14
CA ARG A 87 -5.79 2.47 -21.78
C ARG A 87 -4.72 1.87 -20.90
N LEU A 88 -5.14 1.15 -19.87
CA LEU A 88 -4.19 0.35 -19.08
C LEU A 88 -3.64 -0.79 -19.97
N PRO A 89 -2.36 -1.14 -19.85
CA PRO A 89 -1.77 -2.28 -20.56
C PRO A 89 -2.47 -3.59 -20.20
N GLU A 90 -2.85 -3.73 -18.94
CA GLU A 90 -3.57 -4.85 -18.37
C GLU A 90 -4.70 -4.31 -17.49
N ALA A 91 -5.77 -5.09 -17.36
CA ALA A 91 -6.87 -4.73 -16.48
C ALA A 91 -6.39 -4.66 -15.02
N ALA A 92 -6.82 -3.62 -14.32
CA ALA A 92 -6.64 -3.48 -12.89
C ALA A 92 -7.99 -3.66 -12.19
N LEU A 93 -7.96 -3.78 -10.86
CA LEU A 93 -9.14 -3.87 -10.02
C LEU A 93 -9.20 -2.66 -9.10
N SER A 94 -10.40 -2.29 -8.68
CA SER A 94 -10.60 -1.31 -7.62
C SER A 94 -11.56 -1.91 -6.59
N LEU A 95 -11.05 -2.07 -5.37
CA LEU A 95 -11.80 -2.62 -4.23
C LEU A 95 -11.39 -1.83 -2.99
N SER A 96 -12.36 -1.39 -2.20
CA SER A 96 -12.08 -0.62 -0.99
C SER A 96 -11.15 -1.38 -0.05
N ARG A 97 -10.26 -0.64 0.62
CA ARG A 97 -9.38 -1.21 1.65
C ARG A 97 -10.18 -1.80 2.83
N GLU A 98 -11.37 -1.32 3.02
CA GLU A 98 -12.28 -1.85 4.03
C GLU A 98 -12.64 -3.30 3.72
N ARG A 99 -13.01 -3.59 2.49
CA ARG A 99 -13.33 -4.94 2.02
C ARG A 99 -12.10 -5.80 1.81
N LEU A 100 -11.11 -5.29 1.10
CA LEU A 100 -9.89 -6.04 0.79
C LEU A 100 -9.16 -6.49 2.06
N ASP A 101 -8.93 -5.57 3.01
CA ASP A 101 -8.19 -5.89 4.22
C ASP A 101 -8.95 -6.89 5.10
N ALA A 102 -10.28 -6.75 5.23
CA ALA A 102 -11.13 -7.70 5.97
C ALA A 102 -11.10 -9.09 5.34
N ARG A 103 -11.22 -9.18 4.00
CA ARG A 103 -11.16 -10.45 3.26
C ARG A 103 -9.80 -11.15 3.45
N LEU A 104 -8.70 -10.41 3.30
CA LEU A 104 -7.36 -10.96 3.49
C LEU A 104 -7.12 -11.44 4.93
N ALA A 105 -7.60 -10.71 5.93
CA ALA A 105 -7.50 -11.12 7.33
C ALA A 105 -8.34 -12.38 7.62
N SER A 106 -9.57 -12.45 7.11
CA SER A 106 -10.42 -13.64 7.23
C SER A 106 -9.82 -14.85 6.51
N TRP A 107 -9.26 -14.65 5.32
CA TRP A 107 -8.54 -15.69 4.61
C TRP A 107 -7.34 -16.21 5.42
N ALA A 108 -6.52 -15.33 6.01
CA ALA A 108 -5.39 -15.77 6.83
C ALA A 108 -5.85 -16.63 8.01
N GLN A 109 -6.98 -16.28 8.64
CA GLN A 109 -7.59 -17.08 9.70
C GLN A 109 -8.12 -18.44 9.18
N SER A 110 -8.74 -18.48 8.00
CA SER A 110 -9.20 -19.75 7.40
C SER A 110 -8.05 -20.70 7.05
N GLN A 111 -6.83 -20.17 6.85
CA GLN A 111 -5.62 -20.98 6.69
C GLN A 111 -5.02 -21.46 8.03
N GLY A 112 -5.59 -21.08 9.18
CA GLY A 112 -5.16 -21.51 10.51
C GLY A 112 -4.39 -20.45 11.31
N ALA A 113 -4.21 -19.23 10.81
CA ALA A 113 -3.61 -18.15 11.60
C ALA A 113 -4.55 -17.71 12.72
N GLN A 114 -4.04 -17.58 13.94
CA GLN A 114 -4.75 -16.92 15.03
C GLN A 114 -4.64 -15.40 14.86
N ALA A 115 -5.68 -14.64 15.19
CA ALA A 115 -5.66 -13.19 15.11
C ALA A 115 -6.23 -12.54 16.39
N ARG A 116 -5.56 -11.48 16.85
CA ARG A 116 -6.07 -10.58 17.90
C ARG A 116 -6.22 -9.19 17.30
N PHE A 117 -7.47 -8.73 17.21
CA PHE A 117 -7.83 -7.40 16.74
C PHE A 117 -8.03 -6.47 17.93
N GLY A 118 -7.58 -5.21 17.82
CA GLY A 118 -7.49 -4.27 18.92
C GLY A 118 -6.20 -4.43 19.74
N ALA A 119 -5.25 -5.24 19.25
CA ALA A 119 -3.97 -5.54 19.89
C ALA A 119 -2.87 -4.64 19.32
N LEU A 120 -2.49 -3.62 20.07
CA LEU A 120 -1.44 -2.67 19.69
C LEU A 120 -0.08 -3.14 20.21
N VAL A 121 0.82 -3.54 19.31
CA VAL A 121 2.20 -3.88 19.67
C VAL A 121 2.94 -2.63 20.15
N ARG A 122 3.61 -2.78 21.31
CA ARG A 122 4.33 -1.71 22.02
C ARG A 122 5.85 -1.89 21.98
N GLY A 123 6.34 -3.10 21.74
CA GLY A 123 7.76 -3.38 21.71
C GLY A 123 8.10 -4.77 21.23
N LEU A 124 9.29 -4.90 20.65
CA LEU A 124 9.93 -6.16 20.25
C LEU A 124 11.26 -6.24 20.98
N GLU A 125 11.49 -7.33 21.68
CA GLU A 125 12.73 -7.58 22.40
C GLU A 125 13.32 -8.90 21.90
N ARG A 126 14.58 -8.89 21.52
CA ARG A 126 15.31 -10.12 21.16
C ARG A 126 15.51 -11.01 22.38
N SER A 127 15.39 -12.30 22.15
CA SER A 127 15.75 -13.33 23.12
C SER A 127 16.63 -14.39 22.44
N PRO A 128 17.32 -15.26 23.21
CA PRO A 128 18.12 -16.35 22.63
C PRO A 128 17.31 -17.27 21.70
N GLU A 129 16.03 -17.48 22.00
CA GLU A 129 15.14 -18.37 21.23
C GLU A 129 14.30 -17.66 20.16
N GLY A 130 14.36 -16.32 20.10
CA GLY A 130 13.55 -15.55 19.14
C GLY A 130 13.21 -14.13 19.60
N PHE A 131 11.94 -13.89 19.91
CA PHE A 131 11.44 -12.57 20.30
C PHE A 131 10.41 -12.65 21.41
N HIS A 132 10.38 -11.62 22.23
CA HIS A 132 9.28 -11.26 23.09
C HIS A 132 8.55 -10.08 22.49
N VAL A 133 7.26 -10.26 22.20
CA VAL A 133 6.39 -9.22 21.64
C VAL A 133 5.47 -8.70 22.73
N ARG A 134 5.63 -7.43 23.10
CA ARG A 134 4.74 -6.76 24.07
C ARG A 134 3.63 -6.02 23.30
N PHE A 135 2.41 -6.17 23.74
CA PHE A 135 1.25 -5.52 23.14
C PHE A 135 0.20 -5.17 24.21
N SER A 136 -0.72 -4.26 23.88
CA SER A 136 -1.85 -3.89 24.72
C SER A 136 -3.18 -4.10 24.00
N GLU A 137 -4.17 -4.62 24.74
CA GLU A 137 -5.58 -4.73 24.33
C GLU A 137 -6.40 -3.87 25.28
N GLY A 138 -6.72 -2.64 24.88
CA GLY A 138 -7.25 -1.63 25.79
C GLY A 138 -6.25 -1.31 26.93
N PRO A 139 -6.66 -1.38 28.20
CA PRO A 139 -5.78 -1.13 29.35
C PRO A 139 -4.85 -2.30 29.68
N ASN A 140 -5.09 -3.49 29.14
CA ASN A 140 -4.35 -4.70 29.49
C ASN A 140 -3.07 -4.82 28.67
N GLU A 141 -1.94 -4.96 29.34
CA GLU A 141 -0.66 -5.31 28.70
C GLU A 141 -0.47 -6.81 28.75
N SER A 142 0.06 -7.33 27.64
CA SER A 142 0.35 -8.74 27.43
C SER A 142 1.68 -8.91 26.72
N ARG A 143 2.28 -10.10 26.89
CA ARG A 143 3.51 -10.51 26.23
C ARG A 143 3.33 -11.88 25.61
N VAL A 144 3.90 -12.07 24.42
CA VAL A 144 3.94 -13.37 23.76
C VAL A 144 5.35 -13.65 23.26
N GLU A 145 5.73 -14.93 23.31
CA GLU A 145 7.01 -15.41 22.80
C GLU A 145 6.81 -16.01 21.42
N THR A 146 7.77 -15.77 20.53
CA THR A 146 7.77 -16.29 19.17
C THR A 146 9.18 -16.52 18.65
N ARG A 147 9.35 -17.47 17.76
CA ARG A 147 10.65 -17.72 17.13
C ARG A 147 11.01 -16.61 16.12
N ARG A 148 10.03 -16.09 15.39
CA ARG A 148 10.23 -15.09 14.31
C ARG A 148 9.16 -14.02 14.34
N VAL A 149 9.49 -12.86 13.78
CA VAL A 149 8.57 -11.72 13.63
C VAL A 149 8.53 -11.28 12.18
N VAL A 150 7.33 -11.09 11.67
CA VAL A 150 7.05 -10.35 10.43
C VAL A 150 6.45 -9.00 10.80
N ALA A 151 7.16 -7.93 10.50
CA ALA A 151 6.78 -6.57 10.80
C ALA A 151 5.97 -5.97 9.64
N ALA A 152 4.66 -5.99 9.77
CA ALA A 152 3.67 -5.53 8.78
C ALA A 152 2.85 -4.32 9.27
N TRP A 153 3.37 -3.54 10.23
CA TRP A 153 2.68 -2.43 10.89
C TRP A 153 2.41 -1.21 10.01
N GLY A 154 2.87 -1.23 8.75
CA GLY A 154 2.67 -0.13 7.80
C GLY A 154 3.61 1.04 8.05
N ARG A 155 3.13 2.26 7.70
CA ARG A 155 3.94 3.49 7.73
C ARG A 155 4.17 4.06 9.14
N TRP A 156 3.25 3.77 10.04
CA TRP A 156 3.09 4.48 11.31
C TRP A 156 2.88 3.52 12.45
N ASP A 157 3.95 3.10 13.06
CA ASP A 157 3.87 2.47 14.34
C ASP A 157 4.75 3.19 15.36
N ALA A 158 4.45 2.98 16.66
CA ALA A 158 5.34 3.40 17.73
C ALA A 158 6.76 2.85 17.53
N MET A 159 6.86 1.67 16.93
CA MET A 159 8.10 1.00 16.55
C MET A 159 8.92 1.75 15.49
N ASP A 160 8.26 2.49 14.58
CA ASP A 160 8.93 3.33 13.58
C ASP A 160 9.44 4.67 14.15
N ARG A 161 9.10 5.03 15.38
CA ARG A 161 9.53 6.33 15.96
C ARG A 161 11.04 6.38 16.20
N GLU A 162 11.63 5.29 16.59
CA GLU A 162 13.09 5.19 16.73
C GLU A 162 13.77 5.19 15.35
N ARG A 163 13.16 4.52 14.38
CA ARG A 163 13.59 4.53 12.97
C ARG A 163 13.34 5.87 12.26
N ALA A 164 12.34 6.63 12.67
CA ALA A 164 12.07 7.97 12.13
C ALA A 164 13.20 8.98 12.35
N GLN A 165 14.17 8.68 13.23
CA GLN A 165 15.40 9.47 13.30
C GLN A 165 16.28 9.27 12.06
N HIS A 166 16.37 8.06 11.52
CA HIS A 166 17.04 7.79 10.24
C HIS A 166 16.29 8.40 9.07
N ASP A 167 14.95 8.34 9.05
CA ASP A 167 14.12 8.93 8.00
C ASP A 167 14.10 10.47 8.02
N ARG A 168 14.26 11.10 9.19
CA ARG A 168 14.41 12.57 9.32
C ARG A 168 15.73 13.06 8.76
N GLN A 169 16.77 12.25 8.75
CA GLN A 169 18.07 12.55 8.13
C GLN A 169 18.04 12.30 6.62
N ALA A 170 17.18 11.44 6.12
CA ALA A 170 16.87 11.37 4.70
C ALA A 170 16.11 12.64 4.32
N ARG A 171 16.83 13.63 3.75
CA ARG A 171 16.35 14.96 3.30
C ARG A 171 15.29 14.85 2.19
N GLY A 172 14.21 14.11 2.45
CA GLY A 172 13.11 13.85 1.54
C GLY A 172 11.96 14.86 1.73
N ARG A 173 11.25 15.16 0.64
CA ARG A 173 10.00 15.91 0.71
C ARG A 173 8.99 15.16 1.55
N ARG A 174 8.32 15.87 2.44
CA ARG A 174 7.24 15.36 3.29
C ARG A 174 5.92 15.55 2.56
N PHE A 175 5.10 14.51 2.58
CA PHE A 175 3.76 14.55 2.02
C PHE A 175 2.71 14.26 3.08
N LEU A 176 1.51 14.76 2.86
CA LEU A 176 0.31 14.42 3.60
C LEU A 176 -0.65 13.71 2.64
N GLY A 177 -1.13 12.56 3.05
CA GLY A 177 -2.16 11.81 2.33
C GLY A 177 -3.55 12.13 2.84
N TRP A 178 -4.55 12.03 1.97
CA TRP A 178 -5.95 12.22 2.31
C TRP A 178 -6.86 11.38 1.42
N SER A 179 -8.03 11.06 1.94
CA SER A 179 -9.07 10.39 1.16
C SER A 179 -10.46 10.82 1.61
N ARG A 180 -11.42 10.70 0.70
CA ARG A 180 -12.85 10.91 0.91
C ARG A 180 -13.64 9.97 0.02
N GLU A 181 -14.79 9.54 0.45
CA GLU A 181 -15.70 8.72 -0.33
C GLU A 181 -16.91 9.54 -0.77
N PHE A 182 -17.44 9.17 -1.92
CA PHE A 182 -18.63 9.75 -2.50
C PHE A 182 -19.70 8.66 -2.72
N ALA A 183 -20.95 9.08 -2.75
CA ALA A 183 -22.08 8.23 -3.04
C ALA A 183 -21.91 7.49 -4.40
N PRO A 184 -22.68 6.44 -4.66
CA PRO A 184 -22.65 5.72 -5.92
C PRO A 184 -22.77 6.63 -7.15
N ASP A 185 -21.95 6.36 -8.16
CA ASP A 185 -21.94 7.02 -9.47
C ASP A 185 -23.05 6.41 -10.31
N GLU A 186 -24.26 6.96 -10.19
CA GLU A 186 -25.47 6.46 -10.87
C GLU A 186 -25.36 6.59 -12.39
N ASP A 187 -24.71 7.66 -12.89
CA ASP A 187 -24.50 7.90 -14.31
C ASP A 187 -23.43 7.00 -14.94
N GLY A 188 -22.67 6.25 -14.12
CA GLY A 188 -21.60 5.39 -14.59
C GLY A 188 -20.39 6.13 -15.19
N ALA A 189 -20.24 7.42 -14.93
CA ALA A 189 -19.18 8.25 -15.49
C ALA A 189 -17.78 7.79 -15.10
N PHE A 190 -17.67 7.11 -13.95
CA PHE A 190 -16.42 6.56 -13.42
C PHE A 190 -16.28 5.04 -13.62
N ALA A 191 -17.29 4.38 -14.24
CA ALA A 191 -17.27 2.95 -14.47
C ALA A 191 -16.07 2.52 -15.33
N GLY A 192 -15.30 1.54 -14.86
CA GLY A 192 -14.17 0.95 -15.57
C GLY A 192 -13.00 1.91 -15.82
N ARG A 193 -12.92 3.04 -15.09
CA ARG A 193 -11.86 4.03 -15.28
C ARG A 193 -11.26 4.55 -13.98
N VAL A 194 -9.99 4.98 -14.05
CA VAL A 194 -9.31 5.75 -13.01
C VAL A 194 -8.98 7.15 -13.53
N GLY A 195 -9.32 8.19 -12.79
CA GLY A 195 -8.90 9.56 -13.05
C GLY A 195 -7.68 9.94 -12.22
N LEU A 196 -6.67 10.52 -12.84
CA LEU A 196 -5.46 11.02 -12.17
C LEU A 196 -5.33 12.53 -12.46
N TYR A 197 -5.24 13.32 -11.40
CA TYR A 197 -5.28 14.78 -11.49
C TYR A 197 -4.10 15.38 -10.75
N LEU A 198 -3.22 16.06 -11.48
CA LEU A 198 -2.05 16.73 -10.96
C LEU A 198 -2.35 18.20 -10.72
N PHE A 199 -1.99 18.70 -9.56
CA PHE A 199 -2.09 20.11 -9.18
C PHE A 199 -0.77 20.60 -8.56
N PRO A 200 -0.54 21.92 -8.43
CA PRO A 200 0.69 22.44 -7.85
C PRO A 200 0.94 21.91 -6.43
N GLY A 201 2.01 21.16 -6.25
CA GLY A 201 2.40 20.57 -4.98
C GLY A 201 1.70 19.28 -4.61
N GLY A 202 0.92 18.65 -5.54
CA GLY A 202 0.26 17.39 -5.25
C GLY A 202 -0.44 16.74 -6.42
N TYR A 203 -1.12 15.66 -6.11
CA TYR A 203 -1.98 14.94 -7.05
C TYR A 203 -3.11 14.23 -6.31
N CYS A 204 -4.13 13.83 -7.04
CA CYS A 204 -5.22 13.00 -6.54
C CYS A 204 -5.73 12.05 -7.61
N GLY A 205 -6.44 11.04 -7.18
CA GLY A 205 -7.10 10.06 -8.04
C GLY A 205 -8.55 9.85 -7.65
N LEU A 206 -9.37 9.52 -8.64
CA LEU A 206 -10.75 9.08 -8.51
C LEU A 206 -10.89 7.72 -9.15
N SER A 207 -11.48 6.76 -8.44
CA SER A 207 -11.88 5.47 -8.98
C SER A 207 -13.17 5.00 -8.34
N ARG A 208 -13.99 4.32 -9.15
CA ARG A 208 -15.16 3.63 -8.64
C ARG A 208 -14.72 2.36 -7.94
N VAL A 209 -15.40 2.01 -6.86
CA VAL A 209 -15.19 0.77 -6.09
C VAL A 209 -16.46 -0.07 -6.13
N GLU A 210 -16.47 -1.17 -5.42
CA GLU A 210 -17.65 -2.02 -5.24
C GLU A 210 -18.88 -1.22 -4.81
N GLY A 211 -20.05 -1.67 -5.23
CA GLY A 211 -21.32 -0.98 -4.93
C GLY A 211 -21.51 0.37 -5.63
N GLY A 212 -20.59 0.73 -6.56
CA GLY A 212 -20.67 1.95 -7.35
C GLY A 212 -20.17 3.22 -6.67
N GLY A 213 -19.78 3.16 -5.39
CA GLY A 213 -19.18 4.30 -4.68
C GLY A 213 -17.90 4.80 -5.36
N VAL A 214 -17.60 6.09 -5.25
CA VAL A 214 -16.38 6.66 -5.82
C VAL A 214 -15.41 7.04 -4.70
N HIS A 215 -14.21 6.49 -4.75
CA HIS A 215 -13.14 6.82 -3.83
C HIS A 215 -12.21 7.88 -4.42
N PHE A 216 -11.92 8.87 -3.60
CA PHE A 216 -11.06 9.99 -3.90
C PHE A 216 -9.91 10.03 -2.91
N ALA A 217 -8.70 9.91 -3.41
CA ALA A 217 -7.51 9.95 -2.58
C ALA A 217 -6.42 10.79 -3.22
N GLY A 218 -5.59 11.41 -2.40
CA GLY A 218 -4.52 12.24 -2.90
C GLY A 218 -3.38 12.41 -1.93
N MET A 219 -2.34 13.08 -2.44
CA MET A 219 -1.19 13.51 -1.67
C MET A 219 -0.87 14.96 -1.99
N VAL A 220 -0.45 15.70 -0.97
CA VAL A 220 0.02 17.07 -1.07
C VAL A 220 1.35 17.23 -0.33
N GLU A 221 2.27 17.99 -0.88
CA GLU A 221 3.51 18.35 -0.19
C GLU A 221 3.20 19.14 1.09
N ASP A 222 3.87 18.82 2.19
CA ASP A 222 3.74 19.54 3.47
C ASP A 222 3.99 21.05 3.33
N SER A 223 4.95 21.40 2.48
CA SER A 223 5.24 22.80 2.14
C SER A 223 4.08 23.52 1.44
N THR A 224 3.36 22.84 0.55
CA THR A 224 2.17 23.39 -0.11
C THR A 224 1.01 23.46 0.87
N ARG A 225 0.78 22.39 1.65
CA ARG A 225 -0.28 22.37 2.67
C ARG A 225 -0.16 23.49 3.68
N LYS A 226 1.05 23.85 4.11
CA LYS A 226 1.32 24.95 5.06
C LYS A 226 1.03 26.34 4.50
N ARG A 227 1.02 26.51 3.18
CA ARG A 227 0.67 27.78 2.52
C ARG A 227 -0.83 27.97 2.32
N LEU A 228 -1.62 26.92 2.46
CA LEU A 228 -3.07 26.95 2.32
C LEU A 228 -3.73 27.17 3.69
N ALA A 229 -4.98 27.61 3.67
CA ALA A 229 -5.80 27.69 4.87
C ALA A 229 -5.89 26.32 5.59
N PRO A 230 -6.14 26.25 6.89
CA PRO A 230 -6.34 25.02 7.62
C PRO A 230 -7.49 24.15 7.04
N GLY A 231 -7.36 22.81 7.13
CA GLY A 231 -8.38 21.87 6.67
C GLY A 231 -8.08 21.24 5.31
N TRP A 232 -8.73 20.11 5.03
CA TRP A 232 -8.60 19.40 3.75
C TRP A 232 -9.41 20.06 2.63
N ASP A 233 -10.46 20.82 2.99
CA ASP A 233 -11.25 21.58 2.02
C ASP A 233 -10.42 22.64 1.31
N ALA A 234 -9.46 23.27 1.99
CA ALA A 234 -8.53 24.20 1.37
C ALA A 234 -7.58 23.52 0.35
N VAL A 235 -7.15 22.28 0.63
CA VAL A 235 -6.38 21.47 -0.32
C VAL A 235 -7.25 21.09 -1.52
N LEU A 236 -8.49 20.71 -1.29
CA LEU A 236 -9.45 20.39 -2.34
C LEU A 236 -9.73 21.59 -3.23
N ALA A 237 -9.99 22.77 -2.65
CA ALA A 237 -10.22 24.01 -3.39
C ALA A 237 -9.01 24.36 -4.27
N HIS A 238 -7.78 24.33 -3.71
CA HIS A 238 -6.55 24.54 -4.46
C HIS A 238 -6.38 23.56 -5.65
N ALA A 239 -6.73 22.29 -5.46
CA ALA A 239 -6.67 21.29 -6.50
C ALA A 239 -7.72 21.55 -7.61
N ARG A 240 -8.96 21.89 -7.24
CA ARG A 240 -10.07 22.21 -8.18
C ARG A 240 -9.79 23.47 -9.00
N GLU A 241 -9.35 24.54 -8.37
CA GLU A 241 -9.00 25.81 -9.04
C GLU A 241 -7.90 25.62 -10.09
N SER A 242 -6.91 24.78 -9.78
CA SER A 242 -5.78 24.53 -10.69
C SER A 242 -6.06 23.48 -11.76
N ASN A 243 -7.08 22.63 -11.58
CA ASN A 243 -7.38 21.50 -12.48
C ASN A 243 -8.87 21.42 -12.83
N ARG A 244 -9.25 22.09 -13.93
CA ARG A 244 -10.65 22.12 -14.41
C ARG A 244 -11.27 20.73 -14.68
N PRO A 245 -10.55 19.73 -15.25
CA PRO A 245 -11.09 18.37 -15.34
C PRO A 245 -11.45 17.76 -13.99
N LEU A 246 -10.64 17.97 -12.96
CA LEU A 246 -10.95 17.55 -11.59
C LEU A 246 -12.19 18.25 -11.06
N ASP A 247 -12.27 19.57 -11.25
CA ASP A 247 -13.43 20.34 -10.78
C ASP A 247 -14.72 19.83 -11.38
N ARG A 248 -14.74 19.58 -12.70
CA ARG A 248 -15.90 19.00 -13.40
C ARG A 248 -16.24 17.58 -12.90
N ALA A 249 -15.22 16.76 -12.63
CA ALA A 249 -15.42 15.43 -12.11
C ALA A 249 -16.08 15.45 -10.71
N LEU A 250 -15.56 16.28 -9.80
CA LEU A 250 -16.07 16.39 -8.43
C LEU A 250 -17.43 17.08 -8.34
N SER A 251 -17.77 17.98 -9.27
CA SER A 251 -19.09 18.66 -9.29
C SER A 251 -20.26 17.73 -9.54
N ARG A 252 -20.00 16.48 -9.98
CA ARG A 252 -21.03 15.44 -10.21
C ARG A 252 -21.19 14.50 -9.00
N LEU A 253 -20.33 14.61 -8.01
CA LEU A 253 -20.23 13.66 -6.92
C LEU A 253 -20.76 14.26 -5.61
N THR A 254 -21.55 13.49 -4.90
CA THR A 254 -22.05 13.85 -3.56
C THR A 254 -21.18 13.17 -2.50
N PRO A 255 -20.51 13.93 -1.63
CA PRO A 255 -19.72 13.34 -0.54
C PRO A 255 -20.56 12.47 0.39
N SER A 256 -20.08 11.26 0.69
CA SER A 256 -20.71 10.32 1.61
C SER A 256 -19.98 10.22 2.96
N THR A 257 -18.73 10.70 3.02
CA THR A 257 -17.93 10.67 4.25
C THR A 257 -17.12 11.95 4.41
N ASP A 258 -16.61 12.16 5.63
CA ASP A 258 -15.60 13.19 5.90
C ASP A 258 -14.23 12.80 5.36
N PHE A 259 -13.36 13.80 5.25
CA PHE A 259 -11.96 13.57 4.91
C PHE A 259 -11.25 12.76 5.99
N LYS A 260 -10.49 11.76 5.55
CA LYS A 260 -9.52 11.05 6.36
C LYS A 260 -8.12 11.46 5.95
N GLY A 261 -7.34 11.97 6.91
CA GLY A 261 -5.95 12.36 6.69
C GLY A 261 -4.96 11.29 7.13
N ALA A 262 -3.79 11.30 6.52
CA ALA A 262 -2.63 10.51 6.92
C ALA A 262 -1.36 11.31 6.68
N GLY A 263 -0.45 11.28 7.62
CA GLY A 263 0.82 11.97 7.41
C GLY A 263 1.57 12.30 8.69
N PRO A 264 2.81 12.79 8.54
CA PRO A 264 3.60 12.97 7.31
C PRO A 264 4.02 11.64 6.67
N VAL A 265 4.05 11.57 5.35
CA VAL A 265 4.47 10.41 4.56
C VAL A 265 5.85 10.68 3.98
N TYR A 266 6.78 9.76 4.17
CA TYR A 266 8.11 9.76 3.57
C TYR A 266 8.17 8.67 2.52
N LEU A 267 8.42 9.06 1.27
CA LEU A 267 8.42 8.15 0.13
C LEU A 267 9.85 7.64 -0.11
N ALA A 268 10.20 6.56 0.55
CA ALA A 268 11.52 5.95 0.45
C ALA A 268 11.48 4.45 0.78
N ALA A 269 12.48 3.72 0.28
CA ALA A 269 12.79 2.38 0.76
C ALA A 269 13.41 2.47 2.17
N LYS A 270 13.08 1.52 3.01
CA LYS A 270 13.65 1.32 4.35
C LYS A 270 14.45 0.02 4.38
N PRO A 271 15.26 -0.25 5.40
CA PRO A 271 15.85 -1.57 5.57
C PRO A 271 14.76 -2.65 5.62
N PRO A 272 14.86 -3.70 4.79
CA PRO A 272 13.84 -4.76 4.77
C PRO A 272 13.94 -5.72 5.96
N THR A 273 14.96 -5.58 6.78
CA THR A 273 15.14 -6.35 8.02
C THR A 273 15.66 -5.45 9.13
N GLU A 274 15.26 -5.73 10.37
CA GLU A 274 15.74 -5.02 11.55
C GLU A 274 15.73 -5.99 12.74
N ASP A 275 16.85 -6.12 13.42
CA ASP A 275 17.04 -7.01 14.56
C ASP A 275 16.55 -8.45 14.32
N GLY A 276 16.62 -8.91 13.06
CA GLY A 276 16.16 -10.23 12.64
C GLY A 276 14.66 -10.33 12.35
N ALA A 277 13.87 -9.28 12.54
CA ALA A 277 12.50 -9.20 12.06
C ALA A 277 12.48 -8.91 10.55
N LEU A 278 11.54 -9.50 9.80
CA LEU A 278 11.34 -9.26 8.37
C LEU A 278 10.28 -8.17 8.18
N MET A 279 10.68 -7.06 7.53
CA MET A 279 9.79 -5.93 7.27
C MET A 279 9.05 -6.14 5.96
N VAL A 280 7.72 -5.97 5.95
CA VAL A 280 6.88 -6.16 4.75
C VAL A 280 5.95 -4.97 4.51
N GLY A 281 5.54 -4.76 3.26
CA GLY A 281 4.71 -3.63 2.88
C GLY A 281 5.37 -2.28 3.20
N ASP A 282 4.56 -1.32 3.63
CA ASP A 282 5.02 0.03 3.95
C ASP A 282 6.02 0.09 5.12
N ALA A 283 6.12 -0.94 5.94
CA ALA A 283 7.15 -1.06 6.96
C ALA A 283 8.55 -1.23 6.35
N ALA A 284 8.67 -1.86 5.17
CA ALA A 284 9.92 -1.99 4.41
C ALA A 284 10.17 -0.81 3.46
N GLY A 285 9.18 0.07 3.24
CA GLY A 285 9.31 1.26 2.42
C GLY A 285 8.00 1.68 1.77
N VAL A 286 7.86 2.98 1.56
CA VAL A 286 6.65 3.57 0.99
C VAL A 286 6.93 4.01 -0.44
N LEU A 287 6.24 3.38 -1.39
CA LEU A 287 6.22 3.81 -2.79
C LEU A 287 5.31 5.01 -2.97
N ASP A 288 5.60 5.83 -3.99
CA ASP A 288 4.70 6.91 -4.35
C ASP A 288 3.34 6.33 -4.81
N PRO A 289 2.22 6.66 -4.14
CA PRO A 289 0.89 6.15 -4.47
C PRO A 289 0.45 6.43 -5.92
N PHE A 290 1.00 7.46 -6.57
CA PHE A 290 0.75 7.75 -7.98
C PHE A 290 1.05 6.56 -8.90
N THR A 291 1.99 5.69 -8.50
CA THR A 291 2.36 4.51 -9.29
C THR A 291 1.31 3.40 -9.29
N GLY A 292 0.37 3.42 -8.34
CA GLY A 292 -0.62 2.35 -8.14
C GLY A 292 -0.03 1.00 -7.71
N GLN A 293 1.24 0.97 -7.25
CA GLN A 293 1.96 -0.27 -6.95
C GLN A 293 2.03 -0.63 -5.46
N GLY A 294 1.50 0.22 -4.58
CA GLY A 294 1.62 0.01 -3.12
C GLY A 294 1.03 -1.33 -2.65
N LEU A 295 -0.17 -1.68 -3.10
CA LEU A 295 -0.84 -2.94 -2.74
C LEU A 295 -0.12 -4.17 -3.33
N ALA A 296 0.33 -4.08 -4.59
CA ALA A 296 1.11 -5.14 -5.21
C ALA A 296 2.41 -5.42 -4.44
N CYS A 297 3.15 -4.36 -4.07
CA CYS A 297 4.38 -4.52 -3.29
C CYS A 297 4.10 -5.03 -1.87
N ALA A 298 2.98 -4.63 -1.26
CA ALA A 298 2.59 -5.13 0.05
C ALA A 298 2.32 -6.64 0.01
N LEU A 299 1.47 -7.11 -0.89
CA LEU A 299 1.18 -8.54 -1.07
C LEU A 299 2.44 -9.33 -1.41
N ALA A 300 3.21 -8.87 -2.41
CA ALA A 300 4.41 -9.56 -2.88
C ALA A 300 5.50 -9.65 -1.80
N SER A 301 5.67 -8.62 -0.95
CA SER A 301 6.65 -8.68 0.15
C SER A 301 6.19 -9.60 1.28
N GLY A 302 4.88 -9.69 1.55
CA GLY A 302 4.32 -10.65 2.47
C GLY A 302 4.53 -12.10 2.02
N ILE A 303 4.28 -12.38 0.75
CA ILE A 303 4.56 -13.68 0.12
C ILE A 303 6.05 -14.02 0.22
N LEU A 304 6.92 -13.08 -0.15
CA LEU A 304 8.37 -13.25 -0.07
C LEU A 304 8.85 -13.57 1.34
N ALA A 305 8.31 -12.87 2.35
CA ALA A 305 8.66 -13.13 3.74
C ALA A 305 8.22 -14.54 4.17
N ALA A 306 7.00 -14.95 3.83
CA ALA A 306 6.50 -16.29 4.13
C ALA A 306 7.37 -17.38 3.47
N THR A 307 7.66 -17.25 2.17
CA THR A 307 8.50 -18.20 1.44
C THR A 307 9.91 -18.29 2.02
N THR A 308 10.51 -17.14 2.40
CA THR A 308 11.86 -17.13 2.97
C THR A 308 11.87 -17.78 4.36
N LEU A 309 10.88 -17.49 5.21
CA LEU A 309 10.76 -18.12 6.54
C LEU A 309 10.53 -19.63 6.41
N GLU A 310 9.72 -20.07 5.43
CA GLU A 310 9.45 -21.48 5.20
C GLU A 310 10.73 -22.25 4.83
N ARG A 311 11.64 -21.65 4.05
CA ARG A 311 12.95 -22.24 3.79
C ARG A 311 13.79 -22.41 5.06
N GLY A 312 13.65 -21.50 6.03
CA GLY A 312 14.25 -21.65 7.35
C GLY A 312 13.61 -22.77 8.16
N PHE A 313 12.28 -22.86 8.15
CA PHE A 313 11.55 -23.91 8.88
C PHE A 313 11.78 -25.31 8.30
N SER A 314 11.94 -25.44 6.99
CA SER A 314 12.26 -26.71 6.33
C SER A 314 13.72 -27.13 6.41
N GLY A 315 14.60 -26.28 6.96
CA GLY A 315 16.04 -26.52 7.01
C GLY A 315 16.78 -26.26 5.70
N ALA A 316 16.09 -25.78 4.64
CA ALA A 316 16.71 -25.42 3.37
C ALA A 316 17.54 -24.12 3.43
N LEU A 317 17.41 -23.38 4.52
CA LEU A 317 18.17 -22.16 4.80
C LEU A 317 18.50 -22.09 6.31
N ALA A 318 19.76 -21.82 6.64
CA ALA A 318 20.14 -21.61 8.04
C ALA A 318 19.44 -20.35 8.60
N TRP A 319 19.05 -20.42 9.87
CA TRP A 319 18.29 -19.33 10.49
C TRP A 319 19.02 -17.99 10.52
N ASP A 320 20.33 -18.00 10.66
CA ASP A 320 21.16 -16.79 10.64
C ASP A 320 21.23 -16.15 9.24
N ASP A 321 20.95 -16.94 8.20
CA ASP A 321 20.93 -16.48 6.82
C ASP A 321 19.57 -15.97 6.36
N VAL A 322 18.48 -16.32 7.06
CA VAL A 322 17.10 -15.91 6.67
C VAL A 322 16.97 -14.40 6.50
N PRO A 323 17.39 -13.53 7.43
CA PRO A 323 17.26 -12.09 7.26
C PRO A 323 18.07 -11.56 6.07
N ARG A 324 19.26 -12.10 5.84
CA ARG A 324 20.15 -11.72 4.73
C ARG A 324 19.56 -12.14 3.39
N ALA A 325 19.07 -13.37 3.27
CA ALA A 325 18.44 -13.91 2.08
C ALA A 325 17.16 -13.10 1.73
N TYR A 326 16.33 -12.81 2.72
CA TYR A 326 15.15 -11.96 2.55
C TYR A 326 15.54 -10.56 2.06
N ALA A 327 16.52 -9.92 2.71
CA ALA A 327 16.96 -8.58 2.32
C ALA A 327 17.51 -8.52 0.90
N ALA A 328 18.25 -9.53 0.47
CA ALA A 328 18.77 -9.64 -0.90
C ALA A 328 17.64 -9.79 -1.92
N ALA A 329 16.71 -10.72 -1.69
CA ALA A 329 15.57 -10.97 -2.55
C ALA A 329 14.61 -9.76 -2.61
N TRP A 330 14.40 -9.08 -1.47
CA TRP A 330 13.60 -7.86 -1.41
C TRP A 330 14.22 -6.73 -2.25
N LYS A 331 15.54 -6.50 -2.11
CA LYS A 331 16.25 -5.48 -2.90
C LYS A 331 16.20 -5.77 -4.39
N ASP A 332 16.43 -7.02 -4.78
CA ASP A 332 16.36 -7.43 -6.20
C ASP A 332 14.96 -7.15 -6.78
N ARG A 333 13.91 -7.51 -6.05
CA ARG A 333 12.53 -7.42 -6.51
C ARG A 333 11.99 -5.98 -6.54
N PHE A 334 12.33 -5.14 -5.56
CA PHE A 334 11.67 -3.85 -5.37
C PHE A 334 12.53 -2.62 -5.68
N ARG A 335 13.86 -2.74 -5.75
CA ARG A 335 14.78 -1.60 -5.98
C ARG A 335 14.41 -0.76 -7.20
N GLN A 336 14.12 -1.41 -8.32
CA GLN A 336 13.76 -0.70 -9.55
C GLN A 336 12.45 0.08 -9.40
N ARG A 337 11.45 -0.48 -8.71
CA ARG A 337 10.17 0.19 -8.46
C ARG A 337 10.34 1.47 -7.64
N PHE A 338 11.18 1.43 -6.61
CA PHE A 338 11.51 2.63 -5.82
C PHE A 338 12.26 3.67 -6.67
N GLY A 339 13.17 3.26 -7.53
CA GLY A 339 13.88 4.16 -8.46
C GLY A 339 12.94 4.86 -9.42
N TRP A 340 12.06 4.11 -10.08
CA TRP A 340 11.05 4.68 -10.98
C TRP A 340 10.04 5.56 -10.24
N SER A 341 9.61 5.16 -9.05
CA SER A 341 8.72 5.94 -8.20
C SER A 341 9.32 7.31 -7.87
N ALA A 342 10.61 7.36 -7.53
CA ALA A 342 11.33 8.61 -7.26
C ALA A 342 11.44 9.50 -8.51
N ALA A 343 11.75 8.92 -9.68
CA ALA A 343 11.82 9.67 -10.95
C ALA A 343 10.44 10.26 -11.33
N PHE A 344 9.38 9.48 -11.18
CA PHE A 344 8.01 9.94 -11.44
C PHE A 344 7.59 11.08 -10.52
N ARG A 345 7.94 11.04 -9.26
CA ARG A 345 7.64 12.11 -8.30
C ARG A 345 8.17 13.46 -8.78
N HIS A 346 9.39 13.50 -9.32
CA HIS A 346 9.95 14.74 -9.86
C HIS A 346 9.13 15.29 -11.03
N LEU A 347 8.54 14.43 -11.83
CA LEU A 347 7.66 14.83 -12.92
C LEU A 347 6.31 15.34 -12.40
N VAL A 348 5.66 14.57 -11.53
CA VAL A 348 4.29 14.81 -11.02
C VAL A 348 4.19 16.08 -10.19
N THR A 349 5.20 16.40 -9.39
CA THR A 349 5.20 17.58 -8.52
C THR A 349 5.57 18.88 -9.25
N ARG A 350 5.95 18.83 -10.52
CA ARG A 350 6.32 19.99 -11.34
C ARG A 350 5.37 20.16 -12.54
N PRO A 351 4.24 20.88 -12.38
CA PRO A 351 3.20 20.97 -13.42
C PRO A 351 3.69 21.47 -14.79
N ARG A 352 4.71 22.34 -14.80
CA ARG A 352 5.29 22.84 -16.06
C ARG A 352 6.00 21.74 -16.85
N ILE A 353 6.78 20.89 -16.15
CA ILE A 353 7.47 19.74 -16.74
C ILE A 353 6.46 18.68 -17.13
N ALA A 354 5.50 18.38 -16.24
CA ALA A 354 4.43 17.42 -16.51
C ALA A 354 3.59 17.81 -17.73
N ARG A 355 3.27 19.12 -17.92
CA ARG A 355 2.55 19.62 -19.11
C ARG A 355 3.38 19.46 -20.39
N ALA A 356 4.65 19.82 -20.35
CA ALA A 356 5.53 19.64 -21.50
C ALA A 356 5.63 18.18 -21.90
N ALA A 357 5.88 17.29 -20.95
CA ALA A 357 5.92 15.85 -21.19
C ALA A 357 4.57 15.29 -21.72
N ALA A 358 3.46 15.73 -21.17
CA ALA A 358 2.12 15.34 -21.62
C ALA A 358 1.79 15.79 -23.04
N ARG A 359 2.23 17.02 -23.43
CA ARG A 359 2.05 17.54 -24.80
C ARG A 359 2.91 16.82 -25.83
N TRP A 360 4.16 16.46 -25.48
CA TRP A 360 5.11 15.84 -26.39
C TRP A 360 4.89 14.33 -26.58
N ALA A 361 4.55 13.64 -25.52
CA ALA A 361 4.51 12.18 -25.51
C ALA A 361 3.09 11.58 -25.46
N GLY A 362 2.07 12.39 -25.21
CA GLY A 362 0.67 11.97 -25.16
C GLY A 362 0.47 10.73 -24.27
N GLY A 363 -0.58 9.96 -24.55
CA GLY A 363 -0.86 8.70 -23.83
C GLY A 363 0.21 7.59 -23.97
N ARG A 364 1.21 7.75 -24.86
CA ARG A 364 2.32 6.79 -25.02
C ARG A 364 3.27 6.83 -23.82
N LEU A 365 3.58 8.02 -23.30
CA LEU A 365 4.46 8.15 -22.12
C LEU A 365 3.80 7.56 -20.89
N VAL A 366 2.51 7.87 -20.67
CA VAL A 366 1.74 7.34 -19.56
C VAL A 366 1.70 5.81 -19.64
N ARG A 367 1.41 5.24 -20.81
CA ARG A 367 1.40 3.78 -21.03
C ARG A 367 2.78 3.15 -20.80
N SER A 368 3.85 3.74 -21.33
CA SER A 368 5.22 3.24 -21.14
C SER A 368 5.61 3.26 -19.67
N ALA A 369 5.22 4.30 -18.96
CA ALA A 369 5.46 4.45 -17.55
C ALA A 369 4.72 3.39 -16.72
N ILE A 370 3.42 3.22 -16.96
CA ILE A 370 2.60 2.19 -16.30
C ILE A 370 3.16 0.80 -16.61
N ARG A 371 3.54 0.53 -17.86
CA ARG A 371 4.14 -0.73 -18.24
C ARG A 371 5.44 -1.00 -17.47
N ARG A 372 6.37 -0.04 -17.39
CA ARG A 372 7.64 -0.19 -16.67
C ARG A 372 7.46 -0.32 -15.15
N LEU A 373 6.40 0.23 -14.59
CA LEU A 373 6.04 0.06 -13.19
C LEU A 373 5.33 -1.28 -12.93
N GLY A 374 4.59 -1.81 -13.91
CA GLY A 374 3.80 -3.05 -13.81
C GLY A 374 4.53 -4.33 -14.26
N THR A 375 5.51 -4.24 -15.16
CA THR A 375 6.24 -5.39 -15.72
C THR A 375 7.46 -5.81 -14.89
N GLY A 376 7.34 -5.87 -13.58
CA GLY A 376 8.20 -6.82 -12.88
C GLY A 376 7.53 -8.20 -13.03
N GLY A 377 8.03 -9.09 -13.88
CA GLY A 377 7.53 -10.45 -14.05
C GLY A 377 7.55 -11.26 -12.74
N ASP A 378 6.59 -10.95 -11.87
CA ASP A 378 6.59 -11.37 -10.47
C ASP A 378 5.97 -12.75 -10.26
N ALA A 379 5.05 -13.16 -11.13
CA ALA A 379 4.41 -14.48 -10.99
C ALA A 379 5.35 -15.64 -11.38
N ALA A 380 6.23 -15.45 -12.35
CA ALA A 380 7.13 -16.50 -12.81
C ALA A 380 8.32 -16.78 -11.86
N ARG A 381 8.65 -15.86 -10.94
CA ARG A 381 9.79 -15.98 -10.01
C ARG A 381 9.40 -16.40 -8.58
N VAL A 382 8.13 -16.70 -8.33
CA VAL A 382 7.67 -17.19 -7.01
C VAL A 382 7.89 -18.69 -6.87
N ASN A 383 8.05 -19.41 -8.00
CA ASN A 383 8.19 -20.87 -8.05
C ASN A 383 9.64 -21.34 -8.36
N SER A 384 10.62 -20.46 -8.33
CA SER A 384 12.04 -20.83 -8.49
C SER A 384 12.83 -20.44 -7.18
#